data_dd3aa14cb3a860c79bee126d70ed8a8b
#
_entry.id   dd3aa14cb3a860c79bee126d70ed8a8b
#
_cell.length_a   1.000
_cell.length_b   1.000
_cell.length_c   1.000
_cell.angle_alpha   90.00
_cell.angle_beta   90.00
_cell.angle_gamma   90.00
#
_symmetry.space_group_name_H-M   'P 1'
#
loop_
_entity.id
_entity.type
_entity.pdbx_description
1 polymer ?
#
loop_
_entity_poly.entity_id
_entity_poly.type
_entity_poly.pdbx_seq_one_letter_code
_entity_poly.pdbx_strand_id
1 'polypeptide(L)'
;MSTTVIIPAYNPDEKLKILTKELTEKSFDVLVVDDGSCAACQPYFDSLSATVISNPKNLGKGAALKNGISHLMELFPHTEYFITADADGQHSVHDICRIREQLEAGNDFVLSVRRLSRKNPWKSQVGNAISRFLFALVNNHYLPDNQSGLRGFAIKHIDWMLKVKGEKYDWELNTLLIAEKQGIHVTRVPIETIYFDNNEKTHFQPIKDTLRIYRRFFTTQIFAVISIILNLILVLIHTIYFGYDYFVVTTTICWGIYALLCFVVERYTIFRNIRYTPGVRRLIFSIFRYAIYALICFVIWKVLNWPFIIAFVIALILTAIMEFYLRKVAYDA
;
A
#
# COMPACT_ATOMS: atom_id res chain seq x y z
N MET A 1 13.94 22.67 17.82
CA MET A 1 13.36 22.33 16.53
C MET A 1 11.84 22.29 16.68
N SER A 2 11.08 22.99 15.80
CA SER A 2 9.62 23.02 15.90
C SER A 2 9.01 21.79 15.22
N THR A 3 8.09 21.14 15.90
CA THR A 3 7.40 19.95 15.43
C THR A 3 5.89 20.12 15.55
N THR A 4 5.17 19.97 14.44
CA THR A 4 3.72 20.07 14.41
C THR A 4 3.08 18.68 14.34
N VAL A 5 2.05 18.44 15.16
CA VAL A 5 1.26 17.19 15.10
C VAL A 5 -0.03 17.44 14.34
N ILE A 6 -0.26 16.69 13.27
CA ILE A 6 -1.46 16.76 12.42
C ILE A 6 -2.38 15.61 12.79
N ILE A 7 -3.61 15.92 13.19
CA ILE A 7 -4.59 14.94 13.68
C ILE A 7 -5.87 15.05 12.83
N PRO A 8 -6.13 14.12 11.90
CA PRO A 8 -7.41 14.06 11.21
C PRO A 8 -8.50 13.55 12.16
N ALA A 9 -9.63 14.24 12.20
CA ALA A 9 -10.73 13.92 13.11
C ALA A 9 -12.09 13.92 12.35
N TYR A 10 -12.92 12.94 12.63
CA TYR A 10 -14.30 12.85 12.16
C TYR A 10 -15.21 12.38 13.27
N ASN A 11 -16.14 13.24 13.71
CA ASN A 11 -16.99 13.03 14.88
C ASN A 11 -16.18 12.50 16.09
N PRO A 12 -15.17 13.29 16.58
CA PRO A 12 -14.26 12.85 17.62
C PRO A 12 -14.97 12.73 18.98
N ASP A 13 -14.31 12.04 19.92
CA ASP A 13 -14.72 11.95 21.31
C ASP A 13 -13.73 12.70 22.25
N GLU A 14 -13.97 12.68 23.56
CA GLU A 14 -13.18 13.36 24.58
C GLU A 14 -11.67 13.03 24.54
N LYS A 15 -11.27 11.93 23.93
CA LYS A 15 -9.86 11.53 23.82
C LYS A 15 -9.04 12.53 23.00
N LEU A 16 -9.63 13.11 21.94
CA LEU A 16 -8.95 14.13 21.15
C LEU A 16 -8.64 15.37 21.98
N LYS A 17 -9.56 15.78 22.88
CA LYS A 17 -9.34 16.94 23.76
C LYS A 17 -8.21 16.69 24.75
N ILE A 18 -8.14 15.49 25.31
CA ILE A 18 -7.06 15.11 26.22
C ILE A 18 -5.74 15.10 25.43
N LEU A 19 -5.71 14.47 24.27
CA LEU A 19 -4.51 14.37 23.44
C LEU A 19 -3.99 15.75 23.02
N THR A 20 -4.85 16.65 22.54
CA THR A 20 -4.42 18.00 22.12
C THR A 20 -3.86 18.81 23.29
N LYS A 21 -4.47 18.73 24.46
CA LYS A 21 -3.97 19.38 25.66
C LYS A 21 -2.59 18.85 26.07
N GLU A 22 -2.43 17.56 26.19
CA GLU A 22 -1.15 16.94 26.56
C GLU A 22 -0.02 17.23 25.55
N LEU A 23 -0.34 17.28 24.24
CA LEU A 23 0.62 17.65 23.22
C LEU A 23 1.08 19.09 23.33
N THR A 24 0.14 20.03 23.60
CA THR A 24 0.46 21.44 23.81
C THR A 24 1.33 21.64 25.06
N GLU A 25 1.06 20.90 26.13
CA GLU A 25 1.89 20.90 27.35
C GLU A 25 3.33 20.39 27.08
N LYS A 26 3.52 19.56 26.05
CA LYS A 26 4.82 19.08 25.58
C LYS A 26 5.45 19.96 24.48
N SER A 27 4.92 21.16 24.29
CA SER A 27 5.42 22.15 23.33
C SER A 27 5.39 21.64 21.87
N PHE A 28 4.36 20.90 21.52
CA PHE A 28 4.02 20.64 20.12
C PHE A 28 3.06 21.71 19.61
N ASP A 29 3.25 22.14 18.36
CA ASP A 29 2.19 22.78 17.60
C ASP A 29 1.18 21.71 17.20
N VAL A 30 -0.12 21.96 17.37
CA VAL A 30 -1.17 20.97 17.08
C VAL A 30 -2.12 21.50 16.03
N LEU A 31 -2.25 20.76 14.92
CA LEU A 31 -3.19 21.02 13.84
C LEU A 31 -4.23 19.89 13.78
N VAL A 32 -5.46 20.19 14.11
CA VAL A 32 -6.58 19.26 13.95
C VAL A 32 -7.27 19.54 12.62
N VAL A 33 -7.53 18.51 11.86
CA VAL A 33 -8.28 18.61 10.60
C VAL A 33 -9.62 17.93 10.77
N ASP A 34 -10.68 18.72 10.93
CA ASP A 34 -12.04 18.22 10.95
C ASP A 34 -12.44 17.78 9.55
N ASP A 35 -12.66 16.48 9.35
CA ASP A 35 -13.04 15.90 8.07
C ASP A 35 -14.57 15.92 7.85
N GLY A 36 -15.19 17.11 8.06
CA GLY A 36 -16.62 17.32 7.84
C GLY A 36 -17.50 16.62 8.87
N SER A 37 -17.19 16.78 10.14
CA SER A 37 -18.01 16.31 11.25
C SER A 37 -19.39 16.96 11.29
N CYS A 38 -20.31 16.40 12.06
CA CYS A 38 -21.64 16.97 12.22
C CYS A 38 -21.59 18.33 12.93
N ALA A 39 -22.57 19.20 12.64
CA ALA A 39 -22.63 20.55 13.22
C ALA A 39 -22.64 20.55 14.78
N ALA A 40 -23.16 19.50 15.39
CA ALA A 40 -23.15 19.35 16.85
C ALA A 40 -21.73 19.19 17.43
N CYS A 41 -20.73 18.83 16.61
CA CYS A 41 -19.35 18.71 17.03
C CYS A 41 -18.58 20.04 17.04
N GLN A 42 -19.11 21.12 16.43
CA GLN A 42 -18.40 22.39 16.31
C GLN A 42 -17.98 22.98 17.67
N PRO A 43 -18.85 23.08 18.70
CA PRO A 43 -18.44 23.60 20.01
C PRO A 43 -17.32 22.77 20.66
N TYR A 44 -17.24 21.49 20.31
CA TYR A 44 -16.18 20.62 20.78
C TYR A 44 -14.83 21.00 20.13
N PHE A 45 -14.79 21.19 18.80
CA PHE A 45 -13.58 21.64 18.11
C PHE A 45 -13.10 23.01 18.63
N ASP A 46 -14.02 23.93 18.90
CA ASP A 46 -13.71 25.25 19.45
C ASP A 46 -13.08 25.20 20.88
N SER A 47 -13.27 24.07 21.60
CA SER A 47 -12.73 23.85 22.91
C SER A 47 -11.35 23.19 22.96
N LEU A 48 -10.78 22.82 21.80
CA LEU A 48 -9.51 22.12 21.70
C LEU A 48 -8.32 23.07 21.91
N SER A 49 -7.25 22.57 22.53
CA SER A 49 -5.95 23.26 22.58
C SER A 49 -5.18 23.02 21.27
N ALA A 50 -5.72 23.46 20.14
CA ALA A 50 -5.18 23.21 18.83
C ALA A 50 -5.68 24.25 17.80
N THR A 51 -4.93 24.44 16.71
CA THR A 51 -5.46 25.08 15.51
C THR A 51 -6.35 24.10 14.78
N VAL A 52 -7.55 24.51 14.38
CA VAL A 52 -8.51 23.63 13.69
C VAL A 52 -8.79 24.17 12.28
N ILE A 53 -8.71 23.28 11.29
CA ILE A 53 -9.20 23.54 9.93
C ILE A 53 -10.24 22.50 9.57
N SER A 54 -11.22 22.84 8.70
CA SER A 54 -12.34 21.95 8.41
C SER A 54 -12.49 21.68 6.92
N ASN A 55 -12.79 20.44 6.57
CA ASN A 55 -13.26 20.06 5.26
C ASN A 55 -14.78 20.28 5.16
N PRO A 56 -15.31 20.65 4.00
CA PRO A 56 -16.75 20.92 3.84
C PRO A 56 -17.62 19.66 3.98
N LYS A 57 -17.03 18.49 3.89
CA LYS A 57 -17.65 17.16 4.06
C LYS A 57 -16.59 16.10 4.33
N ASN A 58 -16.99 14.90 4.75
CA ASN A 58 -16.08 13.77 4.90
C ASN A 58 -15.46 13.38 3.56
N LEU A 59 -14.18 13.65 3.39
CA LEU A 59 -13.36 13.33 2.22
C LEU A 59 -12.49 12.09 2.46
N GLY A 60 -12.32 11.68 3.71
CA GLY A 60 -11.52 10.55 4.17
C GLY A 60 -10.18 10.95 4.76
N LYS A 61 -9.63 10.09 5.61
CA LYS A 61 -8.42 10.34 6.41
C LYS A 61 -7.24 10.86 5.58
N GLY A 62 -6.97 10.25 4.42
CA GLY A 62 -5.87 10.66 3.54
C GLY A 62 -6.08 12.05 2.95
N ALA A 63 -7.32 12.43 2.62
CA ALA A 63 -7.65 13.78 2.15
C ALA A 63 -7.51 14.80 3.28
N ALA A 64 -7.96 14.47 4.49
CA ALA A 64 -7.79 15.33 5.66
C ALA A 64 -6.30 15.55 5.99
N LEU A 65 -5.49 14.50 5.97
CA LEU A 65 -4.04 14.63 6.15
C LEU A 65 -3.39 15.51 5.08
N LYS A 66 -3.74 15.34 3.82
CA LYS A 66 -3.24 16.21 2.74
C LYS A 66 -3.65 17.66 2.92
N ASN A 67 -4.89 17.90 3.35
CA ASN A 67 -5.35 19.25 3.65
C ASN A 67 -4.52 19.87 4.80
N GLY A 68 -4.31 19.15 5.91
CA GLY A 68 -3.45 19.61 6.99
C GLY A 68 -2.02 19.91 6.54
N ILE A 69 -1.42 18.99 5.76
CA ILE A 69 -0.06 19.16 5.24
C ILE A 69 0.03 20.37 4.29
N SER A 70 -0.98 20.63 3.48
CA SER A 70 -0.98 21.78 2.54
C SER A 70 -1.02 23.14 3.23
N HIS A 71 -1.64 23.23 4.41
CA HIS A 71 -1.71 24.46 5.21
C HIS A 71 -0.59 24.58 6.25
N LEU A 72 0.26 23.56 6.38
CA LEU A 72 1.25 23.47 7.46
C LEU A 72 2.20 24.68 7.48
N MET A 73 2.78 25.03 6.32
CA MET A 73 3.74 26.12 6.23
C MET A 73 3.10 27.51 6.36
N GLU A 74 1.82 27.63 6.06
CA GLU A 74 1.05 28.88 6.24
C GLU A 74 0.75 29.12 7.73
N LEU A 75 0.27 28.06 8.41
CA LEU A 75 -0.15 28.14 9.81
C LEU A 75 1.02 28.07 10.79
N PHE A 76 2.07 27.32 10.45
CA PHE A 76 3.24 27.05 11.30
C PHE A 76 4.55 27.19 10.50
N PRO A 77 4.96 28.41 10.12
CA PRO A 77 6.08 28.65 9.21
C PRO A 77 7.45 28.21 9.74
N HIS A 78 7.57 27.96 11.02
CA HIS A 78 8.83 27.51 11.66
C HIS A 78 8.90 25.98 11.83
N THR A 79 7.93 25.24 11.33
CA THR A 79 7.89 23.77 11.42
C THR A 79 9.03 23.15 10.61
N GLU A 80 9.87 22.38 11.29
CA GLU A 80 10.95 21.60 10.66
C GLU A 80 10.51 20.13 10.45
N TYR A 81 9.67 19.63 11.33
CA TYR A 81 9.14 18.27 11.30
C TYR A 81 7.64 18.26 11.53
N PHE A 82 6.95 17.30 10.96
CA PHE A 82 5.55 17.05 11.31
C PHE A 82 5.29 15.59 11.61
N ILE A 83 4.33 15.34 12.48
CA ILE A 83 3.92 14.00 12.92
C ILE A 83 2.43 13.85 12.62
N THR A 84 2.03 12.75 12.02
CA THR A 84 0.61 12.37 11.89
C THR A 84 0.23 11.48 13.06
N ALA A 85 -0.93 11.70 13.67
CA ALA A 85 -1.46 10.86 14.74
C ALA A 85 -2.98 10.69 14.61
N ASP A 86 -3.54 9.60 15.14
CA ASP A 86 -4.98 9.33 15.11
C ASP A 86 -5.69 10.03 16.28
N ALA A 87 -6.96 10.43 16.06
CA ALA A 87 -7.78 11.11 17.04
C ALA A 87 -8.39 10.17 18.12
N ASP A 88 -8.21 8.85 17.96
CA ASP A 88 -8.86 7.81 18.77
C ASP A 88 -8.18 7.52 20.12
N GLY A 89 -7.07 8.20 20.40
CA GLY A 89 -6.30 8.04 21.63
C GLY A 89 -5.47 6.76 21.72
N GLN A 90 -5.32 5.98 20.63
CA GLN A 90 -4.51 4.75 20.62
C GLN A 90 -3.01 5.03 20.66
N HIS A 91 -2.59 6.26 20.40
CA HIS A 91 -1.19 6.69 20.44
C HIS A 91 -0.93 7.51 21.71
N SER A 92 0.02 7.06 22.53
CA SER A 92 0.43 7.82 23.70
C SER A 92 1.26 9.04 23.33
N VAL A 93 1.14 10.13 24.10
CA VAL A 93 2.00 11.31 23.91
C VAL A 93 3.47 10.95 24.09
N HIS A 94 3.77 9.98 24.97
CA HIS A 94 5.14 9.45 25.11
C HIS A 94 5.69 8.87 23.80
N ASP A 95 4.89 8.09 23.06
CA ASP A 95 5.32 7.55 21.76
C ASP A 95 5.46 8.66 20.71
N ILE A 96 4.60 9.68 20.72
CA ILE A 96 4.73 10.86 19.85
C ILE A 96 6.05 11.60 20.13
N CYS A 97 6.43 11.78 21.40
CA CYS A 97 7.72 12.34 21.77
C CYS A 97 8.90 11.50 21.24
N ARG A 98 8.83 10.17 21.31
CA ARG A 98 9.86 9.28 20.75
C ARG A 98 10.00 9.39 19.23
N ILE A 99 8.89 9.64 18.52
CA ILE A 99 8.96 9.92 17.07
C ILE A 99 9.68 11.24 16.83
N ARG A 100 9.39 12.32 17.61
CA ARG A 100 10.09 13.60 17.54
C ARG A 100 11.60 13.43 17.77
N GLU A 101 11.99 12.73 18.81
CA GLU A 101 13.40 12.46 19.11
C GLU A 101 14.15 11.83 17.94
N GLN A 102 13.53 10.89 17.24
CA GLN A 102 14.12 10.26 16.06
C GLN A 102 14.23 11.22 14.87
N LEU A 103 13.25 12.10 14.68
CA LEU A 103 13.32 13.14 13.65
C LEU A 103 14.46 14.15 13.96
N GLU A 104 14.55 14.60 15.20
CA GLU A 104 15.60 15.49 15.67
C GLU A 104 17.02 14.85 15.60
N ALA A 105 17.10 13.53 15.68
CA ALA A 105 18.33 12.76 15.45
C ALA A 105 18.72 12.65 13.95
N GLY A 106 17.96 13.29 13.04
CA GLY A 106 18.28 13.39 11.63
C GLY A 106 17.61 12.33 10.75
N ASN A 107 16.63 11.59 11.28
CA ASN A 107 15.84 10.69 10.45
C ASN A 107 14.74 11.44 9.70
N ASP A 108 14.62 11.23 8.41
CA ASP A 108 13.69 11.95 7.54
C ASP A 108 12.27 11.42 7.56
N PHE A 109 12.13 10.11 7.78
CA PHE A 109 10.85 9.41 7.88
C PHE A 109 10.92 8.40 9.02
N VAL A 110 10.04 8.57 9.99
CA VAL A 110 9.91 7.69 11.16
C VAL A 110 8.55 7.05 11.17
N LEU A 111 8.51 5.73 11.24
CA LEU A 111 7.29 4.92 11.30
C LEU A 111 7.18 4.27 12.68
N SER A 112 6.07 4.45 13.35
CA SER A 112 5.77 3.68 14.54
C SER A 112 5.39 2.24 14.18
N VAL A 113 5.87 1.28 14.96
CA VAL A 113 5.61 -0.14 14.78
C VAL A 113 4.98 -0.71 16.05
N ARG A 114 3.73 -1.12 15.95
CA ARG A 114 3.01 -1.70 17.09
C ARG A 114 3.58 -3.07 17.46
N ARG A 115 3.87 -3.26 18.74
CA ARG A 115 4.21 -4.59 19.26
C ARG A 115 2.97 -5.46 19.22
N LEU A 116 2.99 -6.51 18.40
CA LEU A 116 1.88 -7.46 18.32
C LEU A 116 1.83 -8.26 19.62
N SER A 117 0.79 -8.05 20.38
CA SER A 117 0.47 -8.87 21.56
C SER A 117 -0.49 -10.00 21.18
N ARG A 118 -0.35 -11.18 21.79
CA ARG A 118 -1.33 -12.27 21.68
C ARG A 118 -2.73 -11.89 22.20
N LYS A 119 -2.82 -10.77 22.93
CA LYS A 119 -4.09 -10.21 23.44
C LYS A 119 -4.90 -9.45 22.37
N ASN A 120 -4.34 -9.22 21.18
CA ASN A 120 -5.06 -8.49 20.14
C ASN A 120 -6.22 -9.32 19.58
N PRO A 121 -7.36 -8.71 19.20
CA PRO A 121 -8.47 -9.42 18.55
C PRO A 121 -7.99 -10.20 17.32
N TRP A 122 -8.38 -11.46 17.19
CA TRP A 122 -7.91 -12.36 16.12
C TRP A 122 -8.18 -11.80 14.71
N LYS A 123 -9.31 -11.09 14.52
CA LYS A 123 -9.66 -10.41 13.24
C LYS A 123 -8.61 -9.36 12.85
N SER A 124 -8.13 -8.59 13.83
CA SER A 124 -7.07 -7.61 13.63
C SER A 124 -5.73 -8.29 13.32
N GLN A 125 -5.41 -9.40 13.99
CA GLN A 125 -4.19 -10.16 13.74
C GLN A 125 -4.15 -10.72 12.31
N VAL A 126 -5.26 -11.32 11.84
CA VAL A 126 -5.37 -11.85 10.47
C VAL A 126 -5.30 -10.73 9.44
N GLY A 127 -6.04 -9.63 9.62
CA GLY A 127 -6.00 -8.48 8.71
C GLY A 127 -4.60 -7.89 8.58
N ASN A 128 -3.91 -7.70 9.71
CA ASN A 128 -2.54 -7.21 9.73
C ASN A 128 -1.55 -8.19 9.10
N ALA A 129 -1.72 -9.51 9.30
CA ALA A 129 -0.87 -10.53 8.68
C ALA A 129 -1.02 -10.53 7.16
N ILE A 130 -2.25 -10.47 6.65
CA ILE A 130 -2.54 -10.38 5.21
C ILE A 130 -1.93 -9.09 4.63
N SER A 131 -2.14 -7.95 5.28
CA SER A 131 -1.60 -6.66 4.81
C SER A 131 -0.08 -6.66 4.75
N ARG A 132 0.60 -7.21 5.77
CA ARG A 132 2.07 -7.34 5.80
C ARG A 132 2.58 -8.27 4.70
N PHE A 133 1.91 -9.41 4.51
CA PHE A 133 2.26 -10.37 3.46
C PHE A 133 2.12 -9.72 2.08
N LEU A 134 1.01 -9.03 1.81
CA LEU A 134 0.78 -8.35 0.54
C LEU A 134 1.77 -7.19 0.33
N PHE A 135 2.09 -6.44 1.39
CA PHE A 135 3.12 -5.39 1.32
C PHE A 135 4.48 -5.97 0.97
N ALA A 136 4.90 -7.04 1.66
CA ALA A 136 6.16 -7.71 1.39
C ALA A 136 6.22 -8.28 -0.03
N LEU A 137 5.10 -8.81 -0.54
CA LEU A 137 4.99 -9.34 -1.90
C LEU A 137 5.17 -8.24 -2.97
N VAL A 138 4.60 -7.05 -2.74
CA VAL A 138 4.66 -5.92 -3.68
C VAL A 138 6.02 -5.23 -3.67
N ASN A 139 6.62 -5.06 -2.48
CA ASN A 139 7.85 -4.24 -2.31
C ASN A 139 9.11 -5.06 -2.07
N ASN A 140 8.99 -6.38 -1.96
CA ASN A 140 10.08 -7.27 -1.56
C ASN A 140 10.77 -6.87 -0.23
N HIS A 141 10.07 -6.10 0.58
CA HIS A 141 10.54 -5.65 1.88
C HIS A 141 9.47 -5.92 2.94
N TYR A 142 9.84 -6.60 4.02
CA TYR A 142 8.94 -6.89 5.12
C TYR A 142 8.87 -5.72 6.09
N LEU A 143 7.67 -5.14 6.26
CA LEU A 143 7.39 -4.19 7.32
C LEU A 143 6.54 -4.87 8.40
N PRO A 144 6.98 -4.87 9.67
CA PRO A 144 6.23 -5.47 10.78
C PRO A 144 4.85 -4.83 11.00
N ASP A 145 4.74 -3.53 10.73
CA ASP A 145 3.48 -2.78 10.75
C ASP A 145 3.49 -1.73 9.63
N ASN A 146 2.59 -1.85 8.68
CA ASN A 146 2.40 -0.93 7.57
C ASN A 146 1.11 -0.12 7.69
N GLN A 147 0.37 -0.28 8.78
CA GLN A 147 -0.95 0.33 9.02
C GLN A 147 -0.97 1.34 10.16
N SER A 148 0.15 1.55 10.86
CA SER A 148 0.20 2.55 11.91
C SER A 148 0.02 3.96 11.35
N GLY A 149 -0.88 4.74 11.96
CA GLY A 149 -1.14 6.14 11.62
C GLY A 149 -0.15 7.12 12.28
N LEU A 150 0.61 6.66 13.27
CA LEU A 150 1.63 7.48 13.92
C LEU A 150 2.93 7.46 13.12
N ARG A 151 3.22 8.57 12.43
CA ARG A 151 4.38 8.73 11.53
C ARG A 151 4.97 10.10 11.68
N GLY A 152 6.29 10.19 11.55
CA GLY A 152 7.00 11.46 11.56
C GLY A 152 7.73 11.70 10.24
N PHE A 153 7.79 12.96 9.80
CA PHE A 153 8.38 13.36 8.54
C PHE A 153 9.16 14.66 8.68
N ALA A 154 10.28 14.77 7.98
CA ALA A 154 10.93 16.05 7.78
C ALA A 154 10.14 16.89 6.75
N ILE A 155 10.09 18.21 6.97
CA ILE A 155 9.29 19.15 6.18
C ILE A 155 9.62 19.11 4.67
N LYS A 156 10.86 18.79 4.30
CA LYS A 156 11.32 18.68 2.90
C LYS A 156 10.55 17.64 2.07
N HIS A 157 9.76 16.78 2.70
CA HIS A 157 9.00 15.74 2.02
C HIS A 157 7.57 16.15 1.62
N ILE A 158 7.12 17.34 1.99
CA ILE A 158 5.76 17.83 1.72
C ILE A 158 5.40 17.72 0.22
N ASP A 159 6.26 18.20 -0.67
CA ASP A 159 5.95 18.32 -2.10
C ASP A 159 5.57 17.01 -2.78
N TRP A 160 6.29 15.95 -2.46
CA TRP A 160 5.95 14.66 -3.03
C TRP A 160 4.78 13.99 -2.30
N MET A 161 4.65 14.19 -0.99
CA MET A 161 3.56 13.62 -0.19
C MET A 161 2.19 14.14 -0.62
N LEU A 162 2.06 15.42 -0.96
CA LEU A 162 0.85 16.01 -1.50
C LEU A 162 0.44 15.41 -2.86
N LYS A 163 1.41 14.93 -3.65
CA LYS A 163 1.19 14.27 -4.95
C LYS A 163 0.81 12.80 -4.82
N VAL A 164 0.93 12.19 -3.64
CA VAL A 164 0.57 10.80 -3.39
C VAL A 164 -0.93 10.61 -3.60
N LYS A 165 -1.28 9.62 -4.42
CA LYS A 165 -2.69 9.25 -4.67
C LYS A 165 -3.28 8.56 -3.44
N GLY A 166 -4.57 8.74 -3.24
CA GLY A 166 -5.34 8.19 -2.13
C GLY A 166 -6.04 9.29 -1.33
N GLU A 167 -7.23 9.01 -0.86
CA GLU A 167 -8.04 9.94 -0.07
C GLU A 167 -8.42 9.34 1.29
N LYS A 168 -8.24 8.03 1.45
CA LYS A 168 -8.57 7.27 2.67
C LYS A 168 -7.30 6.66 3.27
N TYR A 169 -7.43 5.49 3.87
CA TYR A 169 -6.30 4.74 4.45
C TYR A 169 -5.26 4.29 3.41
N ASP A 170 -5.63 4.30 2.13
CA ASP A 170 -4.74 4.02 1.01
C ASP A 170 -3.62 5.06 0.84
N TRP A 171 -3.84 6.32 1.22
CA TRP A 171 -2.82 7.35 1.16
C TRP A 171 -1.60 7.02 2.04
N GLU A 172 -1.84 6.58 3.26
CA GLU A 172 -0.78 6.23 4.21
C GLU A 172 0.09 5.07 3.72
N LEU A 173 -0.53 4.05 3.10
CA LEU A 173 0.24 2.97 2.51
C LEU A 173 0.99 3.41 1.26
N ASN A 174 0.34 4.18 0.37
CA ASN A 174 0.97 4.70 -0.83
C ASN A 174 2.18 5.60 -0.51
N THR A 175 2.11 6.36 0.60
CA THR A 175 3.24 7.16 1.09
C THR A 175 4.44 6.29 1.44
N LEU A 176 4.23 5.18 2.15
CA LEU A 176 5.30 4.19 2.43
C LEU A 176 5.89 3.60 1.16
N LEU A 177 5.02 3.19 0.21
CA LEU A 177 5.44 2.60 -1.06
C LEU A 177 6.30 3.55 -1.90
N ILE A 178 5.95 4.85 -1.89
CA ILE A 178 6.69 5.87 -2.65
C ILE A 178 7.99 6.21 -1.94
N ALA A 179 8.00 6.33 -0.61
CA ALA A 179 9.22 6.58 0.16
C ALA A 179 10.29 5.51 -0.11
N GLU A 180 9.90 4.23 -0.07
CA GLU A 180 10.83 3.13 -0.39
C GLU A 180 11.37 3.20 -1.83
N LYS A 181 10.49 3.53 -2.81
CA LYS A 181 10.91 3.70 -4.22
C LYS A 181 11.87 4.87 -4.44
N GLN A 182 11.76 5.90 -3.62
CA GLN A 182 12.67 7.06 -3.63
C GLN A 182 13.95 6.83 -2.83
N GLY A 183 14.13 5.64 -2.23
CA GLY A 183 15.28 5.33 -1.40
C GLY A 183 15.29 6.07 -0.05
N ILE A 184 14.15 6.60 0.39
CA ILE A 184 14.02 7.27 1.69
C ILE A 184 14.05 6.20 2.77
N HIS A 185 15.02 6.30 3.67
CA HIS A 185 15.14 5.37 4.79
C HIS A 185 14.00 5.56 5.80
N VAL A 186 13.25 4.50 6.09
CA VAL A 186 12.16 4.50 7.06
C VAL A 186 12.66 3.95 8.39
N THR A 187 12.90 4.84 9.35
CA THR A 187 13.30 4.48 10.70
C THR A 187 12.10 3.96 11.50
N ARG A 188 12.27 2.86 12.21
CA ARG A 188 11.18 2.17 12.93
C ARG A 188 11.28 2.40 14.43
N VAL A 189 10.19 2.86 15.02
CA VAL A 189 10.08 3.05 16.47
C VAL A 189 9.02 2.09 17.02
N PRO A 190 9.39 1.11 17.85
CA PRO A 190 8.42 0.22 18.47
C PRO A 190 7.57 1.01 19.48
N ILE A 191 6.25 0.91 19.36
CA ILE A 191 5.28 1.57 20.24
C ILE A 191 4.38 0.55 20.93
N GLU A 192 3.78 0.99 22.05
CA GLU A 192 2.70 0.26 22.71
C GLU A 192 1.36 0.78 22.18
N THR A 193 0.45 -0.11 21.83
CA THR A 193 -0.91 0.29 21.41
C THR A 193 -1.84 0.24 22.59
N ILE A 194 -2.50 1.35 22.87
CA ILE A 194 -3.56 1.42 23.87
C ILE A 194 -4.86 0.93 23.22
N TYR A 195 -5.39 -0.18 23.70
CA TYR A 195 -6.67 -0.71 23.20
C TYR A 195 -7.81 -0.27 24.12
N PHE A 196 -8.77 0.45 23.57
CA PHE A 196 -10.01 0.81 24.25
C PHE A 196 -11.14 -0.08 23.71
N ASP A 197 -11.98 -0.61 24.57
CA ASP A 197 -13.26 -1.29 24.26
C ASP A 197 -13.22 -2.25 23.06
N ASN A 198 -12.22 -3.14 22.98
CA ASN A 198 -12.05 -4.10 21.90
C ASN A 198 -12.11 -3.52 20.47
N ASN A 199 -11.84 -2.23 20.29
CA ASN A 199 -11.91 -1.53 18.99
C ASN A 199 -13.29 -1.51 18.31
N GLU A 200 -14.37 -1.54 19.04
CA GLU A 200 -15.74 -1.53 18.47
C GLU A 200 -16.06 -0.24 17.69
N LYS A 201 -15.34 0.86 17.95
CA LYS A 201 -15.54 2.16 17.27
C LYS A 201 -14.59 2.43 16.09
N THR A 202 -13.81 1.46 15.63
CA THR A 202 -12.94 1.71 14.48
C THR A 202 -13.73 1.70 13.18
N HIS A 203 -13.66 2.80 12.43
CA HIS A 203 -14.24 2.92 11.09
C HIS A 203 -13.46 2.12 10.01
N PHE A 204 -12.35 1.49 10.37
CA PHE A 204 -11.54 0.66 9.48
C PHE A 204 -12.21 -0.70 9.26
N GLN A 205 -12.53 -1.00 8.00
CA GLN A 205 -13.05 -2.30 7.57
C GLN A 205 -11.89 -3.15 6.99
N PRO A 206 -11.30 -4.08 7.78
CA PRO A 206 -10.02 -4.72 7.42
C PRO A 206 -10.00 -5.34 6.02
N ILE A 207 -11.03 -6.08 5.65
CA ILE A 207 -11.09 -6.76 4.35
C ILE A 207 -11.33 -5.75 3.22
N LYS A 208 -12.31 -4.85 3.38
CA LYS A 208 -12.74 -3.93 2.33
C LYS A 208 -11.69 -2.86 2.04
N ASP A 209 -11.05 -2.32 3.07
CA ASP A 209 -10.01 -1.31 2.92
C ASP A 209 -8.71 -1.95 2.40
N THR A 210 -8.33 -3.15 2.87
CA THR A 210 -7.20 -3.92 2.31
C THR A 210 -7.43 -4.23 0.83
N LEU A 211 -8.62 -4.69 0.43
CA LEU A 211 -8.93 -4.93 -0.99
C LEU A 211 -8.87 -3.65 -1.82
N ARG A 212 -9.30 -2.50 -1.29
CA ARG A 212 -9.22 -1.20 -1.98
C ARG A 212 -7.77 -0.76 -2.17
N ILE A 213 -6.94 -0.88 -1.13
CA ILE A 213 -5.52 -0.53 -1.14
C ILE A 213 -4.78 -1.37 -2.20
N TYR A 214 -4.99 -2.68 -2.18
CA TYR A 214 -4.33 -3.61 -3.08
C TYR A 214 -5.08 -3.86 -4.39
N ARG A 215 -6.18 -3.15 -4.66
CA ARG A 215 -7.02 -3.36 -5.86
C ARG A 215 -6.20 -3.37 -7.15
N ARG A 216 -5.23 -2.48 -7.30
CA ARG A 216 -4.35 -2.44 -8.49
C ARG A 216 -3.50 -3.70 -8.59
N PHE A 217 -2.93 -4.12 -7.47
CA PHE A 217 -2.13 -5.35 -7.41
C PHE A 217 -3.01 -6.56 -7.71
N PHE A 218 -4.16 -6.70 -7.05
CA PHE A 218 -5.10 -7.81 -7.31
C PHE A 218 -5.64 -7.79 -8.73
N THR A 219 -5.91 -6.63 -9.32
CA THR A 219 -6.39 -6.55 -10.70
C THR A 219 -5.36 -7.17 -11.65
N THR A 220 -4.09 -6.83 -11.54
CA THR A 220 -3.03 -7.43 -12.38
C THR A 220 -2.84 -8.92 -12.13
N GLN A 221 -2.95 -9.38 -10.88
CA GLN A 221 -2.83 -10.80 -10.53
C GLN A 221 -4.07 -11.62 -10.96
N ILE A 222 -5.27 -11.08 -10.80
CA ILE A 222 -6.51 -11.72 -11.28
C ILE A 222 -6.44 -11.92 -12.80
N PHE A 223 -6.01 -10.93 -13.56
CA PHE A 223 -5.82 -11.10 -15.01
C PHE A 223 -4.78 -12.15 -15.35
N ALA A 224 -3.68 -12.24 -14.59
CA ALA A 224 -2.69 -13.29 -14.76
C ALA A 224 -3.30 -14.68 -14.49
N VAL A 225 -4.07 -14.83 -13.42
CA VAL A 225 -4.75 -16.10 -13.09
C VAL A 225 -5.79 -16.47 -14.15
N ILE A 226 -6.63 -15.52 -14.57
CA ILE A 226 -7.65 -15.74 -15.61
C ILE A 226 -6.98 -16.21 -16.92
N SER A 227 -5.87 -15.60 -17.29
CA SER A 227 -5.15 -15.96 -18.52
C SER A 227 -4.48 -17.34 -18.43
N ILE A 228 -3.98 -17.72 -17.24
CA ILE A 228 -3.46 -19.07 -16.98
C ILE A 228 -4.58 -20.09 -17.15
N ILE A 229 -5.75 -19.85 -16.57
CA ILE A 229 -6.93 -20.71 -16.68
C ILE A 229 -7.39 -20.78 -18.14
N LEU A 230 -7.48 -19.66 -18.84
CA LEU A 230 -7.86 -19.61 -20.25
C LEU A 230 -6.88 -20.38 -21.13
N ASN A 231 -5.57 -20.20 -20.90
CA ASN A 231 -4.53 -20.95 -21.61
C ASN A 231 -4.66 -22.46 -21.35
N LEU A 232 -4.89 -22.88 -20.11
CA LEU A 232 -5.12 -24.28 -19.77
C LEU A 232 -6.33 -24.86 -20.50
N ILE A 233 -7.46 -24.15 -20.51
CA ILE A 233 -8.68 -24.56 -21.22
C ILE A 233 -8.44 -24.69 -22.71
N LEU A 234 -7.78 -23.72 -23.35
CA LEU A 234 -7.47 -23.75 -24.78
C LEU A 234 -6.54 -24.89 -25.14
N VAL A 235 -5.52 -25.16 -24.31
CA VAL A 235 -4.62 -26.30 -24.51
C VAL A 235 -5.37 -27.63 -24.37
N LEU A 236 -6.26 -27.76 -23.39
CA LEU A 236 -7.09 -28.97 -23.22
C LEU A 236 -8.00 -29.20 -24.44
N ILE A 237 -8.71 -28.16 -24.89
CA ILE A 237 -9.58 -28.23 -26.08
C ILE A 237 -8.76 -28.64 -27.30
N HIS A 238 -7.60 -28.00 -27.52
CA HIS A 238 -6.74 -28.34 -28.65
C HIS A 238 -6.27 -29.81 -28.61
N THR A 239 -5.82 -30.27 -27.41
CA THR A 239 -5.35 -31.65 -27.23
C THR A 239 -6.43 -32.68 -27.51
N ILE A 240 -7.70 -32.38 -27.15
CA ILE A 240 -8.84 -33.25 -27.41
C ILE A 240 -9.16 -33.34 -28.91
N TYR A 241 -9.12 -32.21 -29.64
CA TYR A 241 -9.56 -32.17 -31.04
C TYR A 241 -8.43 -32.47 -32.07
N PHE A 242 -7.20 -32.05 -31.78
CA PHE A 242 -6.07 -32.06 -32.72
C PHE A 242 -4.88 -32.92 -32.28
N GLY A 243 -4.95 -33.51 -31.07
CA GLY A 243 -3.81 -34.23 -30.52
C GLY A 243 -2.64 -33.27 -30.16
N TYR A 244 -1.42 -33.81 -30.11
CA TYR A 244 -0.23 -33.05 -29.73
C TYR A 244 0.54 -32.39 -30.88
N ASP A 245 0.12 -32.61 -32.13
CA ASP A 245 0.92 -32.27 -33.31
C ASP A 245 1.05 -30.76 -33.55
N TYR A 246 0.06 -29.96 -33.15
CA TYR A 246 0.06 -28.50 -33.33
C TYR A 246 0.25 -27.71 -32.06
N PHE A 247 0.74 -28.37 -31.01
CA PHE A 247 0.86 -27.75 -29.68
C PHE A 247 1.62 -26.42 -29.68
N VAL A 248 2.77 -26.34 -30.35
CA VAL A 248 3.60 -25.13 -30.39
C VAL A 248 2.85 -23.97 -31.04
N VAL A 249 2.11 -24.22 -32.11
CA VAL A 249 1.35 -23.20 -32.83
C VAL A 249 0.22 -22.66 -31.94
N THR A 250 -0.53 -23.55 -31.30
CA THR A 250 -1.66 -23.16 -30.45
C THR A 250 -1.21 -22.39 -29.19
N THR A 251 -0.17 -22.87 -28.51
CA THR A 251 0.37 -22.18 -27.35
C THR A 251 0.96 -20.84 -27.73
N THR A 252 1.56 -20.68 -28.89
CA THR A 252 2.08 -19.40 -29.39
C THR A 252 0.95 -18.40 -29.65
N ILE A 253 -0.14 -18.84 -30.28
CA ILE A 253 -1.32 -17.99 -30.53
C ILE A 253 -1.95 -17.56 -29.20
N CYS A 254 -2.19 -18.50 -28.28
CA CYS A 254 -2.75 -18.20 -26.95
C CYS A 254 -1.88 -17.23 -26.15
N TRP A 255 -0.55 -17.43 -26.22
CA TRP A 255 0.37 -16.51 -25.58
C TRP A 255 0.34 -15.12 -26.22
N GLY A 256 0.27 -15.00 -27.54
CA GLY A 256 0.17 -13.72 -28.25
C GLY A 256 -1.11 -12.95 -27.85
N ILE A 257 -2.24 -13.63 -27.77
CA ILE A 257 -3.51 -13.06 -27.29
C ILE A 257 -3.37 -12.60 -25.84
N TYR A 258 -2.76 -13.41 -24.98
CA TYR A 258 -2.50 -13.05 -23.59
C TYR A 258 -1.61 -11.83 -23.46
N ALA A 259 -0.50 -11.77 -24.17
CA ALA A 259 0.42 -10.65 -24.14
C ALA A 259 -0.26 -9.34 -24.59
N LEU A 260 -1.11 -9.41 -25.61
CA LEU A 260 -1.89 -8.29 -26.11
C LEU A 260 -2.92 -7.82 -25.06
N LEU A 261 -3.67 -8.74 -24.45
CA LEU A 261 -4.64 -8.42 -23.40
C LEU A 261 -3.97 -7.78 -22.19
N CYS A 262 -2.85 -8.34 -21.72
CA CYS A 262 -2.07 -7.73 -20.64
C CYS A 262 -1.61 -6.32 -21.00
N PHE A 263 -1.08 -6.11 -22.20
CA PHE A 263 -0.65 -4.80 -22.68
C PHE A 263 -1.80 -3.79 -22.66
N VAL A 264 -2.96 -4.16 -23.21
CA VAL A 264 -4.15 -3.31 -23.27
C VAL A 264 -4.65 -2.96 -21.87
N VAL A 265 -4.81 -3.97 -20.99
CA VAL A 265 -5.28 -3.76 -19.62
C VAL A 265 -4.31 -2.88 -18.84
N GLU A 266 -3.01 -3.13 -18.90
CA GLU A 266 -2.00 -2.34 -18.22
C GLU A 266 -1.97 -0.90 -18.74
N ARG A 267 -2.09 -0.70 -20.06
CA ARG A 267 -2.14 0.63 -20.68
C ARG A 267 -3.31 1.45 -20.18
N TYR A 268 -4.49 0.86 -20.08
CA TYR A 268 -5.71 1.58 -19.72
C TYR A 268 -5.96 1.68 -18.21
N THR A 269 -5.43 0.75 -17.41
CA THR A 269 -5.68 0.74 -15.95
C THR A 269 -4.53 1.32 -15.13
N ILE A 270 -3.29 0.93 -15.43
CA ILE A 270 -2.12 1.26 -14.60
C ILE A 270 -1.41 2.53 -15.09
N PHE A 271 -1.26 2.68 -16.42
CA PHE A 271 -0.44 3.72 -17.05
C PHE A 271 -1.24 4.86 -17.68
N ARG A 272 -2.51 4.98 -17.38
CA ARG A 272 -3.38 6.03 -17.94
C ARG A 272 -2.82 7.45 -17.79
N ASN A 273 -1.98 7.70 -16.79
CA ASN A 273 -1.44 9.03 -16.45
C ASN A 273 0.10 9.10 -16.47
N ILE A 274 0.82 8.11 -17.02
CA ILE A 274 2.28 8.12 -17.03
C ILE A 274 2.76 8.26 -18.47
N ARG A 275 3.56 9.31 -18.75
CA ARG A 275 4.14 9.60 -20.07
C ARG A 275 5.16 8.55 -20.55
N TYR A 276 5.74 7.77 -19.64
CA TYR A 276 6.74 6.76 -19.98
C TYR A 276 6.07 5.41 -20.25
N THR A 277 6.25 4.88 -21.46
CA THR A 277 5.71 3.56 -21.86
C THR A 277 6.80 2.50 -21.72
N PRO A 278 6.79 1.67 -20.68
CA PRO A 278 7.69 0.51 -20.56
C PRO A 278 7.33 -0.63 -21.54
N GLY A 279 6.52 -0.33 -22.56
CA GLY A 279 5.92 -1.34 -23.45
C GLY A 279 6.92 -2.24 -24.17
N VAL A 280 8.02 -1.69 -24.69
CA VAL A 280 9.01 -2.47 -25.45
C VAL A 280 9.80 -3.43 -24.53
N ARG A 281 10.25 -2.97 -23.37
CA ARG A 281 10.94 -3.82 -22.38
C ARG A 281 10.05 -4.99 -21.95
N ARG A 282 8.79 -4.73 -21.67
CA ARG A 282 7.84 -5.78 -21.28
C ARG A 282 7.54 -6.77 -22.38
N LEU A 283 7.43 -6.30 -23.62
CA LEU A 283 7.26 -7.18 -24.74
C LEU A 283 8.47 -8.13 -24.87
N ILE A 284 9.68 -7.61 -24.75
CA ILE A 284 10.91 -8.41 -24.77
C ILE A 284 10.91 -9.43 -23.63
N PHE A 285 10.59 -9.03 -22.39
CA PHE A 285 10.50 -9.96 -21.26
C PHE A 285 9.41 -11.01 -21.45
N SER A 286 8.27 -10.64 -22.04
CA SER A 286 7.19 -11.57 -22.31
C SER A 286 7.59 -12.60 -23.39
N ILE A 287 8.30 -12.19 -24.43
CA ILE A 287 8.84 -13.09 -25.46
C ILE A 287 9.88 -14.04 -24.83
N PHE A 288 10.79 -13.51 -24.03
CA PHE A 288 11.82 -14.31 -23.36
C PHE A 288 11.21 -15.35 -22.41
N ARG A 289 10.21 -14.95 -21.64
CA ARG A 289 9.46 -15.86 -20.77
C ARG A 289 8.79 -16.98 -21.56
N TYR A 290 8.15 -16.65 -22.68
CA TYR A 290 7.51 -17.64 -23.52
C TYR A 290 8.53 -18.64 -24.10
N ALA A 291 9.69 -18.16 -24.55
CA ALA A 291 10.74 -19.03 -25.04
C ALA A 291 11.23 -20.02 -23.96
N ILE A 292 11.40 -19.55 -22.73
CA ILE A 292 11.76 -20.41 -21.58
C ILE A 292 10.64 -21.41 -21.28
N TYR A 293 9.38 -20.97 -21.26
CA TYR A 293 8.24 -21.86 -21.07
C TYR A 293 8.21 -22.99 -22.12
N ALA A 294 8.32 -22.64 -23.40
CA ALA A 294 8.31 -23.60 -24.48
C ALA A 294 9.48 -24.59 -24.38
N LEU A 295 10.67 -24.09 -24.02
CA LEU A 295 11.87 -24.92 -23.82
C LEU A 295 11.70 -25.90 -22.66
N ILE A 296 11.24 -25.43 -21.49
CA ILE A 296 11.02 -26.30 -20.32
C ILE A 296 9.98 -27.38 -20.64
N CYS A 297 8.87 -26.98 -21.26
CA CYS A 297 7.82 -27.91 -21.65
C CYS A 297 8.35 -28.97 -22.63
N PHE A 298 9.12 -28.57 -23.66
CA PHE A 298 9.73 -29.46 -24.62
C PHE A 298 10.70 -30.43 -23.94
N VAL A 299 11.59 -29.95 -23.08
CA VAL A 299 12.58 -30.80 -22.39
C VAL A 299 11.89 -31.83 -21.51
N ILE A 300 10.92 -31.45 -20.70
CA ILE A 300 10.23 -32.38 -19.82
C ILE A 300 9.41 -33.41 -20.63
N TRP A 301 8.71 -32.96 -21.65
CA TRP A 301 7.87 -33.85 -22.47
C TRP A 301 8.67 -34.76 -23.40
N LYS A 302 9.59 -34.20 -24.21
CA LYS A 302 10.29 -34.95 -25.25
C LYS A 302 11.60 -35.59 -24.81
N VAL A 303 12.35 -34.96 -23.92
CA VAL A 303 13.66 -35.46 -23.47
C VAL A 303 13.51 -36.38 -22.25
N LEU A 304 12.68 -35.96 -21.25
CA LEU A 304 12.45 -36.76 -20.06
C LEU A 304 11.31 -37.75 -20.19
N ASN A 305 10.59 -37.77 -21.33
CA ASN A 305 9.45 -38.64 -21.59
C ASN A 305 8.33 -38.59 -20.55
N TRP A 306 8.13 -37.43 -19.91
CA TRP A 306 7.05 -37.26 -18.97
C TRP A 306 5.72 -36.98 -19.69
N PRO A 307 4.57 -37.32 -19.06
CA PRO A 307 3.27 -36.96 -19.60
C PRO A 307 3.18 -35.45 -19.89
N PHE A 308 2.67 -35.12 -21.08
CA PHE A 308 2.59 -33.74 -21.57
C PHE A 308 1.93 -32.77 -20.59
N ILE A 309 0.83 -33.19 -19.94
CA ILE A 309 0.10 -32.36 -18.95
C ILE A 309 1.00 -32.00 -17.77
N ILE A 310 1.85 -32.92 -17.31
CA ILE A 310 2.79 -32.68 -16.21
C ILE A 310 3.87 -31.69 -16.66
N ALA A 311 4.43 -31.87 -17.86
CA ALA A 311 5.40 -30.95 -18.45
C ALA A 311 4.83 -29.53 -18.56
N PHE A 312 3.62 -29.43 -19.06
CA PHE A 312 2.88 -28.16 -19.18
C PHE A 312 2.69 -27.46 -17.84
N VAL A 313 2.19 -28.16 -16.83
CA VAL A 313 1.94 -27.59 -15.49
C VAL A 313 3.24 -27.13 -14.82
N ILE A 314 4.31 -27.93 -14.89
CA ILE A 314 5.61 -27.57 -14.33
C ILE A 314 6.18 -26.35 -15.03
N ALA A 315 6.16 -26.30 -16.37
CA ALA A 315 6.64 -25.16 -17.14
C ALA A 315 5.85 -23.88 -16.80
N LEU A 316 4.52 -24.00 -16.61
CA LEU A 316 3.67 -22.90 -16.24
C LEU A 316 4.00 -22.35 -14.84
N ILE A 317 4.19 -23.23 -13.84
CA ILE A 317 4.54 -22.84 -12.47
C ILE A 317 5.91 -22.15 -12.44
N LEU A 318 6.92 -22.75 -13.07
CA LEU A 318 8.28 -22.21 -13.09
C LEU A 318 8.34 -20.84 -13.78
N THR A 319 7.63 -20.68 -14.89
CA THR A 319 7.60 -19.39 -15.60
C THR A 319 6.74 -18.34 -14.88
N ALA A 320 5.72 -18.73 -14.14
CA ALA A 320 4.96 -17.80 -13.28
C ALA A 320 5.83 -17.28 -12.12
N ILE A 321 6.65 -18.15 -11.49
CA ILE A 321 7.61 -17.74 -10.46
C ILE A 321 8.66 -16.80 -11.07
N MET A 322 9.19 -17.12 -12.23
CA MET A 322 10.15 -16.29 -12.95
C MET A 322 9.54 -14.92 -13.31
N GLU A 323 8.28 -14.87 -13.75
CA GLU A 323 7.58 -13.62 -14.03
C GLU A 323 7.46 -12.74 -12.80
N PHE A 324 7.18 -13.33 -11.65
CA PHE A 324 7.13 -12.61 -10.38
C PHE A 324 8.47 -11.90 -10.09
N TYR A 325 9.60 -12.58 -10.27
CA TYR A 325 10.93 -11.98 -10.07
C TYR A 325 11.31 -10.98 -11.16
N LEU A 326 11.00 -11.24 -12.43
CA LEU A 326 11.32 -10.33 -13.55
C LEU A 326 10.47 -9.05 -13.53
N ARG A 327 9.22 -9.13 -13.12
CA ARG A 327 8.39 -7.93 -12.92
C ARG A 327 9.01 -7.00 -11.89
N LYS A 328 9.58 -7.54 -10.82
CA LYS A 328 10.31 -6.76 -9.83
C LYS A 328 11.47 -5.98 -10.47
N VAL A 329 12.34 -6.64 -11.21
CA VAL A 329 13.49 -6.00 -11.89
C VAL A 329 13.03 -4.94 -12.91
N ALA A 330 11.92 -5.17 -13.61
CA ALA A 330 11.40 -4.24 -14.61
C ALA A 330 10.66 -3.02 -14.02
N TYR A 331 10.25 -3.08 -12.75
CA TYR A 331 9.57 -1.97 -12.06
C TYR A 331 10.53 -1.16 -11.17
N ASP A 332 11.65 -1.74 -10.78
CA ASP A 332 12.67 -1.12 -9.92
C ASP A 332 13.78 -0.41 -10.72
N ALA A 333 13.77 -0.52 -12.04
CA ALA A 333 14.64 0.17 -12.99
C ALA A 333 13.88 1.25 -13.77
#